data_48ca6fb008e5cb4096dac711406c803d
#
_entry.id   48ca6fb008e5cb4096dac711406c803d
#
_cell.length_a   1.000
_cell.length_b   1.000
_cell.length_c   1.000
_cell.angle_alpha   90.00
_cell.angle_beta   90.00
_cell.angle_gamma   90.00
#
_symmetry.space_group_name_H-M   'P 1'
#
loop_
_entity.id
_entity.type
_entity.pdbx_description
1 polymer ?
#
loop_
_entity_poly.entity_id
_entity_poly.type
_entity_poly.pdbx_seq_one_letter_code
_entity_poly.pdbx_strand_id
1 'polypeptide(L)'
;LGKPVFSDEKNNKTTYVTLHGIEKAKGKDYVKNWVALIGDSTFLHTGVNSLMNMVYNKATGTVIILDNSTTGMTGHQDHAATGKTLQGELTYAINIYHLCKAMGIEHVYEIDAFDIEGLEKLLKQETQRDALSVIITKSPCALLKEFVPKGKCILHEDACKKCGQCLVPGCPAMVKQANGIPKIDAAMCNGCELCAKRCKFHAIELIPREKGGKA
;
A
#
# COMPACT_ATOMS: atom_id res chain seq x y z
N LEU A 1 18.25 5.00 9.16
CA LEU A 1 18.37 5.18 7.71
C LEU A 1 18.26 3.80 7.07
N GLY A 2 17.09 3.49 6.51
CA GLY A 2 16.76 2.17 6.01
C GLY A 2 17.66 1.71 4.87
N LYS A 3 18.09 0.47 4.94
CA LYS A 3 18.69 -0.24 3.83
C LYS A 3 17.62 -0.53 2.76
N PRO A 4 17.98 -0.64 1.48
CA PRO A 4 17.02 -0.71 0.39
C PRO A 4 16.12 -1.94 0.54
N VAL A 5 14.84 -1.72 0.35
CA VAL A 5 13.85 -2.76 0.09
C VAL A 5 14.19 -3.35 -1.29
N PHE A 6 14.62 -4.60 -1.34
CA PHE A 6 14.74 -5.30 -2.61
C PHE A 6 13.34 -5.68 -3.08
N SER A 7 12.76 -4.88 -3.97
CA SER A 7 11.67 -5.34 -4.82
C SER A 7 12.29 -6.10 -5.98
N ASP A 8 12.19 -7.41 -5.99
CA ASP A 8 12.49 -8.18 -7.19
C ASP A 8 11.26 -8.14 -8.11
N GLU A 9 11.21 -7.13 -8.97
CA GLU A 9 10.14 -6.96 -9.95
C GLU A 9 10.03 -8.11 -10.96
N LYS A 10 11.05 -8.96 -11.06
CA LYS A 10 11.09 -10.07 -12.01
C LYS A 10 10.55 -11.39 -11.47
N ASN A 11 10.39 -11.54 -10.15
CA ASN A 11 9.99 -12.82 -9.55
C ASN A 11 9.12 -12.64 -8.30
N ASN A 12 7.90 -12.16 -8.45
CA ASN A 12 6.90 -12.05 -7.36
C ASN A 12 6.66 -13.34 -6.56
N LYS A 13 7.07 -14.49 -7.09
CA LYS A 13 7.02 -15.79 -6.38
C LYS A 13 8.05 -15.91 -5.25
N THR A 14 9.09 -15.09 -5.26
CA THR A 14 10.29 -15.29 -4.44
C THR A 14 10.21 -14.56 -3.09
N THR A 15 9.35 -13.57 -2.93
CA THR A 15 9.39 -12.64 -1.79
C THR A 15 9.16 -13.33 -0.44
N TYR A 16 8.17 -14.19 -0.31
CA TYR A 16 7.90 -14.91 0.95
C TYR A 16 8.89 -16.03 1.21
N VAL A 17 9.21 -16.80 0.19
CA VAL A 17 10.21 -17.86 0.28
C VAL A 17 11.55 -17.25 0.66
N THR A 18 11.87 -16.07 0.12
CA THR A 18 13.09 -15.34 0.45
C THR A 18 13.08 -14.88 1.92
N LEU A 19 11.98 -14.29 2.43
CA LEU A 19 11.90 -13.84 3.82
C LEU A 19 12.09 -15.00 4.80
N HIS A 20 11.38 -16.12 4.58
CA HIS A 20 11.53 -17.31 5.39
C HIS A 20 12.92 -17.96 5.23
N GLY A 21 13.47 -17.98 4.03
CA GLY A 21 14.84 -18.43 3.76
C GLY A 21 15.89 -17.58 4.49
N ILE A 22 15.72 -16.27 4.51
CA ILE A 22 16.57 -15.35 5.28
C ILE A 22 16.49 -15.64 6.78
N GLU A 23 15.29 -15.88 7.31
CA GLU A 23 15.09 -16.26 8.71
C GLU A 23 15.87 -17.55 9.05
N LYS A 24 15.73 -18.57 8.21
CA LYS A 24 16.45 -19.85 8.41
C LYS A 24 17.97 -19.70 8.31
N ALA A 25 18.45 -18.86 7.38
CA ALA A 25 19.87 -18.68 7.13
C ALA A 25 20.56 -17.70 8.10
N LYS A 26 19.84 -16.69 8.58
CA LYS A 26 20.40 -15.56 9.35
C LYS A 26 19.79 -15.39 10.74
N GLY A 27 18.73 -16.13 11.06
CA GLY A 27 18.02 -16.06 12.33
C GLY A 27 16.91 -14.99 12.39
N LYS A 28 16.09 -15.08 13.43
CA LYS A 28 14.91 -14.24 13.64
C LYS A 28 15.24 -12.76 13.80
N ASP A 29 16.31 -12.42 14.50
CA ASP A 29 16.69 -11.02 14.73
C ASP A 29 17.13 -10.33 13.44
N TYR A 30 17.71 -11.07 12.51
CA TYR A 30 18.07 -10.52 11.21
C TYR A 30 16.82 -10.21 10.37
N VAL A 31 15.81 -11.06 10.41
CA VAL A 31 14.58 -10.90 9.62
C VAL A 31 13.72 -9.73 10.10
N LYS A 32 13.85 -9.26 11.34
CA LYS A 32 13.17 -8.08 11.89
C LYS A 32 13.44 -6.78 11.10
N ASN A 33 14.51 -6.76 10.30
CA ASN A 33 14.84 -5.61 9.45
C ASN A 33 14.25 -5.72 8.03
N TRP A 34 13.46 -6.75 7.76
CA TRP A 34 12.95 -7.08 6.44
C TRP A 34 11.43 -7.19 6.44
N VAL A 35 10.81 -6.79 5.36
CA VAL A 35 9.40 -7.02 5.08
C VAL A 35 9.24 -7.63 3.70
N ALA A 36 8.25 -8.51 3.55
CA ALA A 36 7.84 -9.02 2.24
C ALA A 36 6.68 -8.18 1.71
N LEU A 37 6.75 -7.72 0.47
CA LEU A 37 5.69 -6.95 -0.20
C LEU A 37 5.08 -7.78 -1.33
N ILE A 38 3.76 -7.77 -1.45
CA ILE A 38 3.04 -8.45 -2.54
C ILE A 38 1.74 -7.71 -2.84
N GLY A 39 1.35 -7.63 -4.12
CA GLY A 39 0.03 -7.14 -4.51
C GLY A 39 -1.07 -8.17 -4.25
N ASP A 40 -2.31 -7.70 -4.07
CA ASP A 40 -3.51 -8.49 -3.80
C ASP A 40 -3.77 -9.60 -4.82
N SER A 41 -3.73 -9.28 -6.10
CA SER A 41 -3.89 -10.24 -7.18
C SER A 41 -2.81 -11.32 -7.15
N THR A 42 -1.54 -10.94 -7.04
CA THR A 42 -0.41 -11.89 -6.98
C THR A 42 -0.48 -12.75 -5.72
N PHE A 43 -0.91 -12.16 -4.59
CA PHE A 43 -1.14 -12.91 -3.34
C PHE A 43 -2.15 -14.02 -3.56
N LEU A 44 -3.32 -13.72 -4.14
CA LEU A 44 -4.38 -14.70 -4.37
C LEU A 44 -4.00 -15.75 -5.42
N HIS A 45 -3.18 -15.41 -6.41
CA HIS A 45 -2.73 -16.36 -7.43
C HIS A 45 -1.65 -17.33 -6.92
N THR A 46 -0.65 -16.84 -6.17
CA THR A 46 0.53 -17.64 -5.80
C THR A 46 1.05 -17.40 -4.39
N GLY A 47 0.73 -16.27 -3.76
CA GLY A 47 1.25 -15.88 -2.45
C GLY A 47 0.66 -16.69 -1.30
N VAL A 48 -0.60 -17.12 -1.41
CA VAL A 48 -1.31 -17.90 -0.39
C VAL A 48 -0.53 -19.15 0.00
N ASN A 49 -0.02 -19.90 -0.97
CA ASN A 49 0.75 -21.14 -0.72
C ASN A 49 2.04 -20.85 0.07
N SER A 50 2.71 -19.76 -0.28
CA SER A 50 3.94 -19.36 0.42
C SER A 50 3.66 -18.91 1.84
N LEU A 51 2.56 -18.19 2.06
CA LEU A 51 2.13 -17.76 3.40
C LEU A 51 1.73 -18.97 4.27
N MET A 52 0.99 -19.94 3.71
CA MET A 52 0.69 -21.21 4.41
C MET A 52 1.96 -21.96 4.81
N ASN A 53 2.98 -21.98 3.94
CA ASN A 53 4.26 -22.59 4.26
C ASN A 53 4.98 -21.86 5.41
N MET A 54 4.89 -20.54 5.49
CA MET A 54 5.43 -19.77 6.63
C MET A 54 4.71 -20.11 7.92
N VAL A 55 3.38 -20.22 7.91
CA VAL A 55 2.57 -20.64 9.07
C VAL A 55 2.95 -22.05 9.51
N TYR A 56 2.97 -23.02 8.57
CA TYR A 56 3.30 -24.40 8.85
C TYR A 56 4.68 -24.56 9.51
N ASN A 57 5.66 -23.78 9.06
CA ASN A 57 7.03 -23.83 9.58
C ASN A 57 7.28 -22.88 10.77
N LYS A 58 6.22 -22.26 11.35
CA LYS A 58 6.31 -21.31 12.46
C LYS A 58 7.33 -20.19 12.18
N ALA A 59 7.33 -19.68 10.95
CA ALA A 59 8.20 -18.59 10.53
C ALA A 59 7.82 -17.28 11.24
N THR A 60 8.80 -16.42 11.41
CA THR A 60 8.59 -15.03 11.87
C THR A 60 8.78 -14.07 10.71
N GLY A 61 8.31 -12.84 10.90
CA GLY A 61 8.48 -11.75 9.94
C GLY A 61 7.18 -11.07 9.54
N THR A 62 7.29 -9.96 8.84
CA THR A 62 6.16 -9.12 8.45
C THR A 62 5.94 -9.18 6.95
N VAL A 63 4.70 -9.48 6.57
CA VAL A 63 4.24 -9.52 5.19
C VAL A 63 3.27 -8.36 4.97
N ILE A 64 3.46 -7.59 3.89
CA ILE A 64 2.57 -6.49 3.52
C ILE A 64 1.88 -6.88 2.20
N ILE A 65 0.55 -6.90 2.23
CA ILE A 65 -0.28 -7.10 1.04
C ILE A 65 -0.80 -5.73 0.60
N LEU A 66 -0.45 -5.34 -0.63
CA LEU A 66 -0.88 -4.09 -1.23
C LEU A 66 -2.21 -4.34 -1.96
N ASP A 67 -3.33 -4.00 -1.33
CA ASP A 67 -4.67 -4.19 -1.88
C ASP A 67 -5.11 -2.90 -2.59
N ASN A 68 -5.02 -2.90 -3.92
CA ASN A 68 -5.53 -1.83 -4.77
C ASN A 68 -6.83 -2.20 -5.49
N SER A 69 -7.43 -3.32 -5.12
CA SER A 69 -8.71 -3.83 -5.63
C SER A 69 -8.72 -4.11 -7.14
N THR A 70 -7.57 -4.37 -7.74
CA THR A 70 -7.46 -4.72 -9.17
C THR A 70 -6.10 -5.31 -9.51
N THR A 71 -6.00 -6.04 -10.62
CA THR A 71 -4.72 -6.44 -11.21
C THR A 71 -4.20 -5.30 -12.09
N GLY A 72 -3.62 -4.26 -11.47
CA GLY A 72 -3.32 -2.98 -12.12
C GLY A 72 -2.33 -3.06 -13.29
N MET A 73 -1.22 -3.80 -13.14
CA MET A 73 -0.10 -3.79 -14.11
C MET A 73 -0.45 -4.35 -15.48
N THR A 74 -1.45 -5.22 -15.59
CA THR A 74 -1.81 -5.92 -16.83
C THR A 74 -3.10 -5.43 -17.47
N GLY A 75 -3.68 -4.33 -16.97
CA GLY A 75 -4.84 -3.68 -17.57
C GLY A 75 -6.13 -3.73 -16.74
N HIS A 76 -6.00 -3.76 -15.40
CA HIS A 76 -7.11 -3.66 -14.46
C HIS A 76 -8.09 -4.84 -14.52
N GLN A 77 -7.56 -6.07 -14.64
CA GLN A 77 -8.38 -7.26 -14.58
C GLN A 77 -8.94 -7.50 -13.18
N ASP A 78 -10.11 -8.11 -13.14
CA ASP A 78 -10.68 -8.64 -11.91
C ASP A 78 -9.86 -9.84 -11.39
N HIS A 79 -9.95 -10.07 -10.10
CA HIS A 79 -9.36 -11.23 -9.40
C HIS A 79 -10.30 -11.70 -8.28
N ALA A 80 -9.94 -12.75 -7.59
CA ALA A 80 -10.84 -13.43 -6.65
C ALA A 80 -11.37 -12.55 -5.49
N ALA A 81 -10.74 -11.40 -5.19
CA ALA A 81 -11.22 -10.46 -4.16
C ALA A 81 -12.03 -9.28 -4.72
N THR A 82 -12.20 -9.13 -6.04
CA THR A 82 -12.97 -8.02 -6.62
C THR A 82 -14.47 -8.24 -6.64
N GLY A 83 -14.93 -9.48 -6.45
CA GLY A 83 -16.35 -9.83 -6.46
C GLY A 83 -16.99 -9.89 -7.86
N LYS A 84 -16.16 -9.99 -8.89
CA LYS A 84 -16.60 -10.15 -10.28
C LYS A 84 -15.90 -11.34 -10.95
N THR A 85 -16.63 -12.06 -11.81
CA THR A 85 -16.04 -13.08 -12.67
C THR A 85 -15.31 -12.43 -13.84
N LEU A 86 -14.56 -13.22 -14.61
CA LEU A 86 -13.89 -12.75 -15.83
C LEU A 86 -14.90 -12.18 -16.87
N GLN A 87 -16.13 -12.65 -16.87
CA GLN A 87 -17.22 -12.17 -17.75
C GLN A 87 -17.97 -10.97 -17.15
N GLY A 88 -17.58 -10.49 -15.94
CA GLY A 88 -18.17 -9.34 -15.27
C GLY A 88 -19.43 -9.65 -14.44
N GLU A 89 -19.77 -10.92 -14.24
CA GLU A 89 -20.88 -11.33 -13.38
C GLU A 89 -20.51 -11.15 -11.91
N LEU A 90 -21.46 -10.77 -11.07
CA LEU A 90 -21.24 -10.67 -9.63
C LEU A 90 -21.01 -12.05 -9.02
N THR A 91 -20.01 -12.17 -8.17
CA THR A 91 -19.67 -13.39 -7.47
C THR A 91 -19.16 -13.07 -6.05
N TYR A 92 -18.87 -14.14 -5.29
CA TYR A 92 -18.30 -13.98 -3.95
C TYR A 92 -16.90 -13.37 -4.02
N ALA A 93 -16.69 -12.28 -3.28
CA ALA A 93 -15.38 -11.66 -3.10
C ALA A 93 -14.61 -12.32 -1.95
N ILE A 94 -13.45 -12.90 -2.22
CA ILE A 94 -12.58 -13.43 -1.18
C ILE A 94 -12.08 -12.28 -0.30
N ASN A 95 -12.35 -12.37 1.00
CA ASN A 95 -11.81 -11.43 1.96
C ASN A 95 -10.40 -11.87 2.40
N ILE A 96 -9.38 -11.08 2.02
CA ILE A 96 -7.97 -11.40 2.27
C ILE A 96 -7.67 -11.44 3.77
N TYR A 97 -8.28 -10.56 4.58
CA TYR A 97 -8.11 -10.56 6.03
C TYR A 97 -8.60 -11.88 6.64
N HIS A 98 -9.83 -12.27 6.31
CA HIS A 98 -10.39 -13.52 6.82
C HIS A 98 -9.64 -14.75 6.30
N LEU A 99 -9.13 -14.71 5.08
CA LEU A 99 -8.28 -15.78 4.53
C LEU A 99 -7.00 -15.94 5.35
N CYS A 100 -6.32 -14.84 5.68
CA CYS A 100 -5.12 -14.86 6.52
C CYS A 100 -5.43 -15.36 7.95
N LYS A 101 -6.57 -14.92 8.52
CA LYS A 101 -7.02 -15.39 9.83
C LYS A 101 -7.34 -16.89 9.83
N ALA A 102 -7.98 -17.39 8.77
CA ALA A 102 -8.29 -18.82 8.61
C ALA A 102 -7.05 -19.70 8.50
N MET A 103 -5.93 -19.17 8.02
CA MET A 103 -4.63 -19.87 8.04
C MET A 103 -4.00 -19.97 9.45
N GLY A 104 -4.60 -19.34 10.48
CA GLY A 104 -4.08 -19.36 11.85
C GLY A 104 -3.13 -18.20 12.17
N ILE A 105 -3.07 -17.15 11.35
CA ILE A 105 -2.25 -15.98 11.64
C ILE A 105 -2.96 -15.10 12.66
N GLU A 106 -2.36 -14.91 13.81
CA GLU A 106 -2.94 -14.10 14.90
C GLU A 106 -2.85 -12.59 14.60
N HIS A 107 -1.76 -12.15 14.01
CA HIS A 107 -1.43 -10.74 13.78
C HIS A 107 -1.75 -10.34 12.34
N VAL A 108 -3.02 -10.08 12.06
CA VAL A 108 -3.50 -9.60 10.75
C VAL A 108 -4.16 -8.24 10.94
N TYR A 109 -3.78 -7.27 10.13
CA TYR A 109 -4.24 -5.89 10.21
C TYR A 109 -4.69 -5.39 8.83
N GLU A 110 -5.72 -4.56 8.81
CA GLU A 110 -6.10 -3.77 7.64
C GLU A 110 -5.89 -2.28 7.97
N ILE A 111 -5.31 -1.53 7.05
CA ILE A 111 -5.03 -0.10 7.21
C ILE A 111 -5.17 0.64 5.88
N ASP A 112 -5.63 1.89 5.91
CA ASP A 112 -5.61 2.76 4.72
C ASP A 112 -4.15 2.98 4.27
N ALA A 113 -3.86 2.73 3.00
CA ALA A 113 -2.51 2.91 2.44
C ALA A 113 -1.98 4.36 2.56
N PHE A 114 -2.86 5.34 2.76
CA PHE A 114 -2.51 6.75 2.95
C PHE A 114 -2.50 7.20 4.42
N ASP A 115 -2.75 6.30 5.37
CA ASP A 115 -2.50 6.54 6.80
C ASP A 115 -1.03 6.27 7.13
N ILE A 116 -0.17 7.26 6.79
CA ILE A 116 1.28 7.13 6.95
C ILE A 116 1.69 6.92 8.40
N GLU A 117 1.07 7.66 9.34
CA GLU A 117 1.43 7.61 10.75
C GLU A 117 1.02 6.28 11.38
N GLY A 118 -0.20 5.82 11.08
CA GLY A 118 -0.70 4.53 11.54
C GLY A 118 0.12 3.38 10.95
N LEU A 119 0.45 3.43 9.65
CA LEU A 119 1.24 2.40 8.99
C LEU A 119 2.69 2.37 9.54
N GLU A 120 3.32 3.53 9.76
CA GLU A 120 4.67 3.61 10.34
C GLU A 120 4.71 3.02 11.75
N LYS A 121 3.73 3.35 12.59
CA LYS A 121 3.59 2.80 13.94
C LYS A 121 3.41 1.29 13.91
N LEU A 122 2.51 0.82 13.06
CA LEU A 122 2.20 -0.61 12.91
C LEU A 122 3.42 -1.39 12.40
N LEU A 123 4.13 -0.87 11.40
CA LEU A 123 5.36 -1.47 10.88
C LEU A 123 6.44 -1.58 11.95
N LYS A 124 6.68 -0.51 12.72
CA LYS A 124 7.66 -0.53 13.82
C LYS A 124 7.33 -1.57 14.87
N GLN A 125 6.04 -1.77 15.17
CA GLN A 125 5.58 -2.76 16.13
C GLN A 125 5.75 -4.18 15.58
N GLU A 126 5.23 -4.45 14.38
CA GLU A 126 5.13 -5.79 13.83
C GLU A 126 6.47 -6.34 13.33
N THR A 127 7.37 -5.50 12.82
CA THR A 127 8.71 -5.95 12.44
C THR A 127 9.57 -6.40 13.62
N GLN A 128 9.28 -5.94 14.84
CA GLN A 128 9.99 -6.38 16.04
C GLN A 128 9.36 -7.61 16.72
N ARG A 129 8.21 -8.07 16.23
CA ARG A 129 7.49 -9.20 16.80
C ARG A 129 8.16 -10.54 16.44
N ASP A 130 8.25 -11.46 17.42
CA ASP A 130 8.73 -12.83 17.21
C ASP A 130 7.60 -13.76 16.72
N ALA A 131 6.80 -13.27 15.78
CA ALA A 131 5.70 -13.99 15.16
C ALA A 131 5.52 -13.57 13.70
N LEU A 132 4.75 -14.36 12.96
CA LEU A 132 4.32 -13.97 11.62
C LEU A 132 3.19 -12.95 11.72
N SER A 133 3.33 -11.82 11.05
CA SER A 133 2.30 -10.79 10.93
C SER A 133 2.01 -10.43 9.47
N VAL A 134 0.76 -10.06 9.21
CA VAL A 134 0.28 -9.63 7.89
C VAL A 134 -0.37 -8.26 8.01
N ILE A 135 0.09 -7.31 7.21
CA ILE A 135 -0.50 -5.97 7.10
C ILE A 135 -1.10 -5.83 5.69
N ILE A 136 -2.39 -5.59 5.62
CA ILE A 136 -3.11 -5.37 4.36
C ILE A 136 -3.32 -3.86 4.22
N THR A 137 -2.59 -3.24 3.30
CA THR A 137 -2.78 -1.82 3.02
C THR A 137 -3.82 -1.66 1.92
N LYS A 138 -4.92 -0.96 2.21
CA LYS A 138 -6.07 -0.84 1.31
C LYS A 138 -6.18 0.55 0.72
N SER A 139 -6.18 0.63 -0.60
CA SER A 139 -6.58 1.83 -1.34
C SER A 139 -6.92 1.47 -2.77
N PRO A 140 -8.20 1.60 -3.18
CA PRO A 140 -8.60 1.31 -4.55
C PRO A 140 -7.76 2.11 -5.56
N CYS A 141 -7.40 1.46 -6.67
CA CYS A 141 -6.65 2.11 -7.74
C CYS A 141 -7.42 3.32 -8.28
N ALA A 142 -6.75 4.47 -8.38
CA ALA A 142 -7.35 5.72 -8.86
C ALA A 142 -7.78 5.67 -10.35
N LEU A 143 -7.39 4.63 -11.08
CA LEU A 143 -7.77 4.40 -12.48
C LEU A 143 -9.00 3.51 -12.63
N LEU A 144 -9.56 2.98 -11.53
CA LEU A 144 -10.82 2.24 -11.59
C LEU A 144 -11.97 3.18 -11.96
N LYS A 145 -12.91 2.70 -12.77
CA LYS A 145 -14.08 3.49 -13.20
C LYS A 145 -14.96 3.93 -12.02
N GLU A 146 -15.01 3.11 -10.98
CA GLU A 146 -15.79 3.34 -9.77
C GLU A 146 -15.02 4.19 -8.74
N PHE A 147 -13.75 4.55 -9.01
CA PHE A 147 -12.97 5.36 -8.08
C PHE A 147 -13.54 6.77 -7.96
N VAL A 148 -13.80 7.17 -6.72
CA VAL A 148 -14.30 8.52 -6.41
C VAL A 148 -13.21 9.27 -5.64
N PRO A 149 -12.61 10.34 -6.22
CA PRO A 149 -11.65 11.17 -5.52
C PRO A 149 -12.24 11.78 -4.25
N LYS A 150 -11.48 11.84 -3.16
CA LYS A 150 -11.88 12.51 -1.90
C LYS A 150 -12.06 14.03 -2.09
N GLY A 151 -11.36 14.60 -3.05
CA GLY A 151 -11.32 16.03 -3.34
C GLY A 151 -10.06 16.38 -4.13
N LYS A 152 -9.62 17.60 -3.99
CA LYS A 152 -8.37 18.08 -4.59
C LYS A 152 -7.56 18.85 -3.55
N CYS A 153 -6.25 18.62 -3.54
CA CYS A 153 -5.36 19.43 -2.71
C CYS A 153 -5.04 20.74 -3.42
N ILE A 154 -5.00 21.82 -2.64
CA ILE A 154 -4.53 23.15 -3.08
C ILE A 154 -3.31 23.56 -2.27
N LEU A 155 -2.46 24.39 -2.85
CA LEU A 155 -1.28 24.94 -2.19
C LEU A 155 -1.46 26.44 -2.01
N HIS A 156 -1.24 26.92 -0.79
CA HIS A 156 -1.15 28.34 -0.44
C HIS A 156 0.30 28.80 -0.58
N GLU A 157 0.60 29.60 -1.60
CA GLU A 157 1.97 29.98 -1.96
C GLU A 157 2.64 30.83 -0.89
N ASP A 158 1.88 31.70 -0.21
CA ASP A 158 2.30 32.56 0.89
C ASP A 158 2.80 31.80 2.12
N ALA A 159 2.17 30.66 2.40
CA ALA A 159 2.57 29.76 3.49
C ALA A 159 3.74 28.83 3.11
N CYS A 160 4.06 28.69 1.81
CA CYS A 160 5.05 27.75 1.31
C CYS A 160 6.48 28.19 1.61
N LYS A 161 7.24 27.37 2.35
CA LYS A 161 8.67 27.59 2.65
C LYS A 161 9.63 26.91 1.66
N LYS A 162 9.16 26.45 0.50
CA LYS A 162 9.97 25.87 -0.60
C LYS A 162 10.84 24.66 -0.17
N CYS A 163 10.47 23.96 0.89
CA CYS A 163 11.28 22.90 1.49
C CYS A 163 11.28 21.59 0.67
N GLY A 164 10.39 21.43 -0.33
CA GLY A 164 10.32 20.27 -1.22
C GLY A 164 9.77 18.99 -0.59
N GLN A 165 9.38 18.96 0.70
CA GLN A 165 8.92 17.74 1.36
C GLN A 165 7.67 17.12 0.73
N CYS A 166 6.79 17.93 0.15
CA CYS A 166 5.61 17.48 -0.58
C CYS A 166 5.92 16.77 -1.91
N LEU A 167 7.13 16.96 -2.46
CA LEU A 167 7.60 16.29 -3.69
C LEU A 167 8.13 14.88 -3.42
N VAL A 168 8.52 14.57 -2.18
CA VAL A 168 9.14 13.28 -1.82
C VAL A 168 8.25 12.05 -2.14
N PRO A 169 6.91 12.11 -2.02
CA PRO A 169 6.06 10.97 -2.39
C PRO A 169 6.06 10.64 -3.90
N GLY A 170 6.66 11.47 -4.75
CA GLY A 170 6.68 11.25 -6.20
C GLY A 170 5.29 11.35 -6.86
N CYS A 171 4.39 12.16 -6.29
CA CYS A 171 3.02 12.31 -6.78
C CYS A 171 3.01 12.87 -8.22
N PRO A 172 2.34 12.23 -9.19
CA PRO A 172 2.27 12.72 -10.58
C PRO A 172 1.53 14.06 -10.71
N ALA A 173 0.64 14.38 -9.77
CA ALA A 173 -0.03 15.67 -9.72
C ALA A 173 0.85 16.81 -9.19
N MET A 174 2.05 16.51 -8.64
CA MET A 174 2.93 17.51 -8.03
C MET A 174 4.07 17.89 -8.96
N VAL A 175 4.04 19.10 -9.46
CA VAL A 175 5.04 19.62 -10.44
C VAL A 175 5.99 20.58 -9.76
N LYS A 176 7.30 20.33 -9.88
CA LYS A 176 8.34 21.25 -9.42
C LYS A 176 8.42 22.46 -10.36
N GLN A 177 8.38 23.68 -9.83
CA GLN A 177 8.55 24.91 -10.59
C GLN A 177 9.92 25.53 -10.38
N ALA A 178 10.34 26.42 -11.32
CA ALA A 178 11.65 27.10 -11.28
C ALA A 178 11.79 28.01 -10.06
N ASN A 179 10.70 28.62 -9.58
CA ASN A 179 10.68 29.47 -8.38
C ASN A 179 10.79 28.71 -7.06
N GLY A 180 10.85 27.35 -7.10
CA GLY A 180 10.94 26.48 -5.95
C GLY A 180 9.60 26.19 -5.24
N ILE A 181 8.50 26.85 -5.63
CA ILE A 181 7.15 26.58 -5.14
C ILE A 181 6.55 25.45 -6.01
N PRO A 182 6.13 24.32 -5.46
CA PRO A 182 5.49 23.27 -6.27
C PRO A 182 4.09 23.70 -6.71
N LYS A 183 3.66 23.21 -7.87
CA LYS A 183 2.28 23.37 -8.35
C LYS A 183 1.55 22.05 -8.29
N ILE A 184 0.29 22.05 -7.89
CA ILE A 184 -0.58 20.88 -7.90
C ILE A 184 -1.46 20.94 -9.16
N ASP A 185 -1.35 19.90 -10.00
CA ASP A 185 -2.25 19.72 -11.13
C ASP A 185 -3.59 19.14 -10.62
N ALA A 186 -4.61 19.99 -10.67
CA ALA A 186 -5.94 19.63 -10.20
C ALA A 186 -6.60 18.50 -11.04
N ALA A 187 -6.19 18.31 -12.29
CA ALA A 187 -6.73 17.24 -13.14
C ALA A 187 -6.21 15.87 -12.72
N MET A 188 -4.99 15.81 -12.21
CA MET A 188 -4.34 14.57 -11.75
C MET A 188 -4.50 14.30 -10.25
N CYS A 189 -4.92 15.30 -9.47
CA CYS A 189 -5.04 15.17 -8.02
C CYS A 189 -6.28 14.36 -7.64
N ASN A 190 -6.10 13.29 -6.85
CA ASN A 190 -7.18 12.45 -6.32
C ASN A 190 -7.53 12.73 -4.85
N GLY A 191 -6.90 13.72 -4.21
CA GLY A 191 -7.18 14.11 -2.84
C GLY A 191 -6.70 13.12 -1.77
N CYS A 192 -5.64 12.35 -2.02
CA CYS A 192 -5.08 11.39 -1.06
C CYS A 192 -4.39 12.02 0.15
N GLU A 193 -4.16 13.33 0.14
CA GLU A 193 -3.55 14.12 1.22
C GLU A 193 -2.09 13.80 1.58
N LEU A 194 -1.41 12.92 0.85
CA LEU A 194 0.00 12.59 1.15
C LEU A 194 0.89 13.83 1.19
N CYS A 195 0.70 14.78 0.26
CA CYS A 195 1.45 16.03 0.21
C CYS A 195 1.10 16.96 1.37
N ALA A 196 -0.17 17.01 1.79
CA ALA A 196 -0.63 17.81 2.91
C ALA A 196 -0.07 17.30 4.24
N LYS A 197 -0.16 15.98 4.49
CA LYS A 197 0.38 15.32 5.69
C LYS A 197 1.90 15.50 5.84
N ARG A 198 2.63 15.63 4.74
CA ARG A 198 4.08 15.90 4.77
C ARG A 198 4.43 17.39 4.90
N CYS A 199 3.47 18.28 4.75
CA CYS A 199 3.72 19.72 4.82
C CYS A 199 3.73 20.21 6.27
N LYS A 200 4.91 20.36 6.87
CA LYS A 200 5.08 20.90 8.23
C LYS A 200 4.60 22.34 8.40
N PHE A 201 4.37 23.05 7.31
CA PHE A 201 3.95 24.45 7.31
C PHE A 201 2.46 24.61 7.00
N HIS A 202 1.72 23.50 6.87
CA HIS A 202 0.29 23.49 6.54
C HIS A 202 -0.06 24.33 5.31
N ALA A 203 0.89 24.43 4.36
CA ALA A 203 0.70 25.17 3.12
C ALA A 203 -0.15 24.42 2.09
N ILE A 204 -0.54 23.18 2.35
CA ILE A 204 -1.36 22.34 1.47
C ILE A 204 -2.56 21.85 2.25
N GLU A 205 -3.75 22.04 1.71
CA GLU A 205 -4.99 21.55 2.28
C GLU A 205 -5.84 20.80 1.25
N LEU A 206 -6.71 19.93 1.74
CA LEU A 206 -7.71 19.23 0.93
C LEU A 206 -8.97 20.09 0.81
N ILE A 207 -9.38 20.38 -0.42
CA ILE A 207 -10.73 20.85 -0.71
C ILE A 207 -11.58 19.63 -0.99
N PRO A 208 -12.52 19.27 -0.10
CA PRO A 208 -13.38 18.12 -0.28
C PRO A 208 -14.22 18.23 -1.56
N ARG A 209 -14.53 17.10 -2.17
CA ARG A 209 -15.50 17.05 -3.28
C ARG A 209 -16.90 17.39 -2.75
N GLU A 210 -17.59 18.29 -3.43
CA GLU A 210 -19.00 18.57 -3.15
C GLU A 210 -19.86 17.32 -3.36
N LYS A 211 -20.70 16.99 -2.38
CA LYS A 211 -21.64 15.87 -2.48
C LYS A 211 -22.70 16.24 -3.53
N GLY A 212 -22.62 15.67 -4.73
CA GLY A 212 -23.62 15.87 -5.78
C GLY A 212 -23.09 16.24 -7.17
N GLY A 213 -21.81 16.52 -7.34
CA GLY A 213 -21.19 16.74 -8.66
C GLY A 213 -21.04 15.43 -9.43
N LYS A 214 -21.72 15.27 -10.58
CA LYS A 214 -21.46 14.18 -11.52
C LYS A 214 -20.01 14.25 -12.00
N ALA A 215 -19.36 13.09 -12.10
CA ALA A 215 -18.03 12.93 -12.67
C ALA A 215 -17.99 13.34 -14.12
#